data_7851a6060fd52ce5c1494940405ec1a5
#
_entry.id   7851a6060fd52ce5c1494940405ec1a5
#
_cell.length_a   1.000
_cell.length_b   1.000
_cell.length_c   1.000
_cell.angle_alpha   90.00
_cell.angle_beta   90.00
_cell.angle_gamma   90.00
#
_symmetry.space_group_name_H-M   'P 1'
#
loop_
_entity.id
_entity.type
_entity.pdbx_description
1 polymer ?
#
loop_
_entity_poly.entity_id
_entity_poly.type
_entity_poly.pdbx_seq_one_letter_code
_entity_poly.pdbx_strand_id
1 'polypeptide(L)'
;LHKAIRRQRQMCIRDRHGKTEWNALHKIQGRTDIPLNEEGRLMALKAHEEYKSLNIDVCYCSPLIRAVETAQIVLKNRGIPIITDERLVEMSFGDYEGIENSFKIPDCPINLIFYKPEEYIESIGGAETFAELFARTGSFLKEVIEPQLQEGKDILIVGHGAMNSSIICQVKNKPIEEFWSAGLEQCKILQL
;
A
#
# COMPACT_ATOMS: atom_id res chain seq x y z
N LEU A 1 -2.56 16.90 39.89
CA LEU A 1 -3.18 17.11 38.57
C LEU A 1 -2.30 16.51 37.52
N HIS A 2 -2.39 15.18 37.29
CA HIS A 2 -1.73 14.48 36.20
C HIS A 2 -2.46 14.84 34.91
N LYS A 3 -1.84 15.70 34.08
CA LYS A 3 -2.14 15.76 32.67
C LYS A 3 -1.75 14.38 32.09
N ALA A 4 -2.74 13.51 31.89
CA ALA A 4 -2.57 12.37 31.02
C ALA A 4 -2.14 12.93 29.67
N ILE A 5 -0.88 12.72 29.31
CA ILE A 5 -0.38 12.97 27.96
C ILE A 5 -1.22 12.04 27.08
N ARG A 6 -2.20 12.60 26.38
CA ARG A 6 -2.96 11.86 25.36
C ARG A 6 -1.94 11.45 24.31
N ARG A 7 -1.54 10.19 24.33
CA ARG A 7 -0.69 9.60 23.28
C ARG A 7 -1.38 9.84 21.96
N GLN A 8 -0.71 10.51 21.05
CA GLN A 8 -1.26 10.77 19.73
C GLN A 8 -1.28 9.43 18.99
N ARG A 9 -2.47 8.96 18.66
CA ARG A 9 -2.71 7.71 17.94
C ARG A 9 -2.17 7.86 16.54
N GLN A 10 -1.51 6.84 16.03
CA GLN A 10 -0.87 6.92 14.74
C GLN A 10 -1.31 5.75 13.85
N MET A 11 -1.80 6.07 12.68
CA MET A 11 -1.88 5.15 11.57
C MET A 11 -0.65 5.38 10.69
N CYS A 12 0.20 4.36 10.58
CA CYS A 12 1.37 4.41 9.73
C CYS A 12 1.09 3.57 8.49
N ILE A 13 1.17 4.16 7.33
CA ILE A 13 1.17 3.42 6.07
C ILE A 13 2.61 3.17 5.67
N ARG A 14 2.96 1.89 5.48
CA ARG A 14 4.18 1.57 4.77
C ARG A 14 3.91 1.73 3.29
N ASP A 15 4.64 2.63 2.72
CA ASP A 15 4.40 3.21 1.45
C ASP A 15 4.28 2.18 0.31
N ARG A 16 5.18 1.19 0.28
CA ARG A 16 5.20 0.17 -0.77
C ARG A 16 6.04 -1.02 -0.30
N HIS A 17 5.63 -2.24 -0.67
CA HIS A 17 6.48 -3.42 -0.49
C HIS A 17 7.89 -3.22 -1.05
N GLY A 18 8.86 -4.02 -0.63
CA GLY A 18 10.20 -4.03 -1.20
C GLY A 18 10.19 -4.34 -2.71
N LYS A 19 11.31 -4.12 -3.38
CA LYS A 19 11.45 -4.31 -4.83
C LYS A 19 11.27 -5.78 -5.23
N THR A 20 10.60 -6.01 -6.35
CA THR A 20 10.45 -7.32 -6.99
C THR A 20 11.19 -7.34 -8.31
N GLU A 21 11.34 -8.52 -8.93
CA GLU A 21 11.93 -8.62 -10.27
C GLU A 21 11.13 -7.84 -11.31
N TRP A 22 9.79 -7.87 -11.23
CA TRP A 22 8.95 -7.10 -12.14
C TRP A 22 9.11 -5.59 -11.98
N ASN A 23 9.38 -5.10 -10.76
CA ASN A 23 9.71 -3.69 -10.58
C ASN A 23 11.06 -3.34 -11.23
N ALA A 24 12.06 -4.23 -11.14
CA ALA A 24 13.36 -4.02 -11.79
C ALA A 24 13.23 -3.99 -13.32
N LEU A 25 12.32 -4.79 -13.89
CA LEU A 25 12.01 -4.86 -15.32
C LEU A 25 10.98 -3.82 -15.77
N HIS A 26 10.53 -2.91 -14.91
CA HIS A 26 9.49 -1.92 -15.21
C HIS A 26 8.18 -2.53 -15.75
N LYS A 27 7.81 -3.70 -15.24
CA LYS A 27 6.55 -4.37 -15.57
C LYS A 27 5.43 -3.92 -14.65
N ILE A 28 4.24 -3.76 -15.21
CA ILE A 28 3.01 -3.56 -14.44
C ILE A 28 2.74 -4.83 -13.63
N GLN A 29 2.59 -4.71 -12.30
CA GLN A 29 2.54 -5.88 -11.45
C GLN A 29 1.12 -6.27 -11.01
N GLY A 30 0.34 -5.32 -10.52
CA GLY A 30 -1.04 -5.57 -10.07
C GLY A 30 -1.16 -6.68 -9.03
N ARG A 31 -2.07 -7.63 -9.30
CA ARG A 31 -2.36 -8.78 -8.42
C ARG A 31 -1.50 -10.01 -8.69
N THR A 32 -0.73 -10.02 -9.77
CA THR A 32 0.24 -11.10 -10.02
C THR A 32 1.19 -11.22 -8.84
N ASP A 33 1.25 -12.42 -8.25
CA ASP A 33 1.96 -12.64 -6.99
C ASP A 33 3.44 -12.98 -7.23
N ILE A 34 4.27 -11.95 -7.19
CA ILE A 34 5.73 -12.01 -7.39
C ILE A 34 6.42 -11.74 -6.06
N PRO A 35 7.40 -12.57 -5.63
CA PRO A 35 8.14 -12.37 -4.38
C PRO A 35 9.09 -11.17 -4.45
N LEU A 36 9.61 -10.75 -3.31
CA LEU A 36 10.71 -9.79 -3.26
C LEU A 36 11.94 -10.35 -3.96
N ASN A 37 12.67 -9.48 -4.66
CA ASN A 37 14.03 -9.79 -5.07
C ASN A 37 15.02 -9.49 -3.92
N GLU A 38 16.29 -9.78 -4.13
CA GLU A 38 17.32 -9.57 -3.10
C GLU A 38 17.41 -8.10 -2.67
N GLU A 39 17.37 -7.17 -3.62
CA GLU A 39 17.36 -5.73 -3.33
C GLU A 39 16.15 -5.35 -2.47
N GLY A 40 14.97 -5.88 -2.77
CA GLY A 40 13.75 -5.64 -1.98
C GLY A 40 13.86 -6.14 -0.55
N ARG A 41 14.49 -7.30 -0.31
CA ARG A 41 14.78 -7.82 1.04
C ARG A 41 15.74 -6.91 1.79
N LEU A 42 16.80 -6.45 1.13
CA LEU A 42 17.75 -5.49 1.73
C LEU A 42 17.08 -4.15 2.08
N MET A 43 16.18 -3.65 1.22
CA MET A 43 15.39 -2.45 1.51
C MET A 43 14.50 -2.66 2.74
N ALA A 44 13.86 -3.82 2.88
CA ALA A 44 13.02 -4.14 4.03
C ALA A 44 13.85 -4.28 5.33
N LEU A 45 15.05 -4.85 5.25
CA LEU A 45 15.98 -4.93 6.38
C LEU A 45 16.47 -3.53 6.82
N LYS A 46 16.81 -2.66 5.87
CA LYS A 46 17.15 -1.27 6.18
C LYS A 46 16.03 -0.55 6.91
N ALA A 47 14.81 -0.73 6.44
CA ALA A 47 13.65 -0.16 7.09
C ALA A 47 13.35 -0.79 8.48
N HIS A 48 13.66 -2.07 8.71
CA HIS A 48 13.62 -2.66 10.05
C HIS A 48 14.52 -1.87 11.01
N GLU A 49 15.76 -1.58 10.64
CA GLU A 49 16.68 -0.82 11.47
C GLU A 49 16.22 0.63 11.69
N GLU A 50 15.72 1.28 10.64
CA GLU A 50 15.27 2.67 10.68
C GLU A 50 14.05 2.86 11.59
N TYR A 51 13.09 1.91 11.53
CA TYR A 51 11.81 2.02 12.25
C TYR A 51 11.68 1.11 13.46
N LYS A 52 12.76 0.50 13.94
CA LYS A 52 12.73 -0.42 15.08
C LYS A 52 12.19 0.19 16.39
N SER A 53 12.32 1.51 16.56
CA SER A 53 11.80 2.24 17.72
C SER A 53 10.38 2.75 17.55
N LEU A 54 9.79 2.64 16.34
CA LEU A 54 8.43 3.07 16.11
C LEU A 54 7.47 2.16 16.86
N ASN A 55 6.56 2.76 17.63
CA ASN A 55 5.56 2.00 18.36
C ASN A 55 4.48 1.49 17.40
N ILE A 56 4.24 0.19 17.40
CA ILE A 56 3.25 -0.49 16.56
C ILE A 56 2.62 -1.60 17.41
N ASP A 57 1.32 -1.61 17.51
CA ASP A 57 0.56 -2.63 18.25
C ASP A 57 0.09 -3.77 17.33
N VAL A 58 -0.22 -3.46 16.07
CA VAL A 58 -0.70 -4.41 15.08
C VAL A 58 -0.28 -4.00 13.66
N CYS A 59 -0.04 -4.98 12.81
CA CYS A 59 0.21 -4.77 11.39
C CYS A 59 -0.88 -5.44 10.55
N TYR A 60 -1.52 -4.68 9.67
CA TYR A 60 -2.36 -5.22 8.62
C TYR A 60 -1.60 -5.19 7.29
N CYS A 61 -1.65 -6.28 6.53
CA CYS A 61 -0.95 -6.31 5.26
C CYS A 61 -1.75 -7.01 4.15
N SER A 62 -1.42 -6.66 2.92
CA SER A 62 -1.88 -7.41 1.75
C SER A 62 -1.45 -8.88 1.85
N PRO A 63 -2.28 -9.84 1.42
CA PRO A 63 -1.91 -11.25 1.39
C PRO A 63 -0.86 -11.59 0.32
N LEU A 64 -0.58 -10.69 -0.63
CA LEU A 64 0.42 -10.93 -1.67
C LEU A 64 1.81 -11.12 -1.05
N ILE A 65 2.54 -12.14 -1.53
CA ILE A 65 3.79 -12.61 -0.93
C ILE A 65 4.81 -11.49 -0.69
N ARG A 66 4.95 -10.54 -1.61
CA ARG A 66 5.87 -9.40 -1.48
C ARG A 66 5.53 -8.47 -0.32
N ALA A 67 4.24 -8.31 0.00
CA ALA A 67 3.81 -7.48 1.13
C ALA A 67 3.98 -8.23 2.45
N VAL A 68 3.61 -9.50 2.50
CA VAL A 68 3.79 -10.38 3.67
C VAL A 68 5.28 -10.48 4.02
N GLU A 69 6.13 -10.78 3.05
CA GLU A 69 7.58 -10.88 3.24
C GLU A 69 8.17 -9.54 3.73
N THR A 70 7.71 -8.42 3.17
CA THR A 70 8.11 -7.09 3.64
C THR A 70 7.70 -6.87 5.10
N ALA A 71 6.45 -7.15 5.48
CA ALA A 71 5.96 -7.00 6.84
C ALA A 71 6.76 -7.85 7.84
N GLN A 72 7.01 -9.11 7.49
CA GLN A 72 7.79 -10.05 8.32
C GLN A 72 9.23 -9.57 8.56
N ILE A 73 9.89 -9.04 7.53
CA ILE A 73 11.26 -8.53 7.65
C ILE A 73 11.29 -7.26 8.51
N VAL A 74 10.38 -6.33 8.26
CA VAL A 74 10.33 -5.04 8.99
C VAL A 74 10.00 -5.22 10.46
N LEU A 75 9.12 -6.15 10.78
CA LEU A 75 8.68 -6.41 12.14
C LEU A 75 9.44 -7.58 12.80
N LYS A 76 10.52 -8.05 12.19
CA LYS A 76 11.34 -9.14 12.71
C LYS A 76 11.70 -8.94 14.19
N ASN A 77 11.51 -9.99 14.99
CA ASN A 77 11.83 -10.03 16.42
C ASN A 77 11.04 -9.03 17.32
N ARG A 78 9.94 -8.44 16.81
CA ARG A 78 9.13 -7.49 17.59
C ARG A 78 7.89 -8.10 18.25
N GLY A 79 7.49 -9.32 17.89
CA GLY A 79 6.31 -9.97 18.44
C GLY A 79 4.98 -9.29 18.07
N ILE A 80 4.98 -8.44 17.04
CA ILE A 80 3.80 -7.71 16.58
C ILE A 80 2.97 -8.64 15.69
N PRO A 81 1.65 -8.78 15.93
CA PRO A 81 0.79 -9.58 15.08
C PRO A 81 0.69 -8.98 13.67
N ILE A 82 0.84 -9.84 12.65
CA ILE A 82 0.67 -9.50 11.24
C ILE A 82 -0.62 -10.19 10.77
N ILE A 83 -1.59 -9.40 10.35
CA ILE A 83 -2.92 -9.86 9.92
C ILE A 83 -3.07 -9.51 8.44
N THR A 84 -3.37 -10.50 7.60
CA THR A 84 -3.65 -10.26 6.18
C THR A 84 -5.12 -9.94 5.97
N ASP A 85 -5.40 -9.02 5.02
CA ASP A 85 -6.76 -8.68 4.62
C ASP A 85 -6.82 -8.56 3.09
N GLU A 86 -7.75 -9.27 2.45
CA GLU A 86 -7.93 -9.28 1.00
C GLU A 86 -8.24 -7.91 0.41
N ARG A 87 -8.82 -7.02 1.20
CA ARG A 87 -9.10 -5.64 0.79
C ARG A 87 -7.84 -4.79 0.59
N LEU A 88 -6.67 -5.29 1.04
CA LEU A 88 -5.36 -4.65 0.90
C LEU A 88 -4.54 -5.16 -0.29
N VAL A 89 -5.09 -6.03 -1.14
CA VAL A 89 -4.42 -6.42 -2.41
C VAL A 89 -4.18 -5.19 -3.29
N GLU A 90 -3.20 -5.27 -4.18
CA GLU A 90 -2.96 -4.19 -5.14
C GLU A 90 -4.17 -4.03 -6.10
N MET A 91 -4.28 -2.87 -6.71
CA MET A 91 -5.18 -2.64 -7.83
C MET A 91 -4.89 -3.65 -8.94
N SER A 92 -5.93 -4.31 -9.46
CA SER A 92 -5.76 -5.18 -10.62
C SER A 92 -5.55 -4.33 -11.87
N PHE A 93 -4.57 -4.70 -12.68
CA PHE A 93 -4.37 -4.11 -14.00
C PHE A 93 -4.83 -5.05 -15.13
N GLY A 94 -5.54 -6.14 -14.80
CA GLY A 94 -6.14 -7.06 -15.75
C GLY A 94 -5.12 -7.61 -16.76
N ASP A 95 -5.48 -7.58 -18.05
CA ASP A 95 -4.65 -8.07 -19.15
C ASP A 95 -3.33 -7.32 -19.34
N TYR A 96 -3.15 -6.20 -18.63
CA TYR A 96 -1.93 -5.39 -18.71
C TYR A 96 -0.86 -5.79 -17.69
N GLU A 97 -1.15 -6.73 -16.80
CA GLU A 97 -0.15 -7.23 -15.86
C GLU A 97 0.97 -7.98 -16.61
N GLY A 98 2.22 -7.67 -16.28
CA GLY A 98 3.40 -8.19 -16.94
C GLY A 98 3.88 -7.39 -18.16
N ILE A 99 3.10 -6.40 -18.62
CA ILE A 99 3.56 -5.50 -19.70
C ILE A 99 4.74 -4.68 -19.20
N GLU A 100 5.81 -4.70 -19.97
CA GLU A 100 7.03 -3.96 -19.69
C GLU A 100 6.97 -2.56 -20.31
N ASN A 101 7.38 -1.56 -19.50
CA ASN A 101 7.50 -0.17 -19.97
C ASN A 101 6.24 0.36 -20.68
N SER A 102 5.05 0.13 -20.13
CA SER A 102 3.76 0.57 -20.72
C SER A 102 3.77 2.04 -21.17
N PHE A 103 4.47 2.91 -20.42
CA PHE A 103 4.63 4.33 -20.75
C PHE A 103 5.39 4.60 -22.07
N LYS A 104 6.13 3.61 -22.58
CA LYS A 104 6.82 3.69 -23.88
C LYS A 104 5.97 3.12 -25.02
N ILE A 105 4.83 2.52 -24.72
CA ILE A 105 3.89 1.99 -25.71
C ILE A 105 2.93 3.12 -26.08
N PRO A 106 2.93 3.58 -27.35
CA PRO A 106 2.01 4.62 -27.79
C PRO A 106 0.56 4.20 -27.53
N ASP A 107 -0.24 5.14 -27.02
CA ASP A 107 -1.67 4.97 -26.78
C ASP A 107 -2.06 3.73 -25.94
N CYS A 108 -1.16 3.27 -25.07
CA CYS A 108 -1.45 2.14 -24.18
C CYS A 108 -2.60 2.52 -23.23
N PRO A 109 -3.78 1.88 -23.33
CA PRO A 109 -4.99 2.34 -22.65
C PRO A 109 -4.85 2.38 -21.12
N ILE A 110 -4.10 1.44 -20.54
CA ILE A 110 -3.91 1.37 -19.09
C ILE A 110 -3.15 2.57 -18.51
N ASN A 111 -2.41 3.30 -19.33
CA ASN A 111 -1.68 4.48 -18.89
C ASN A 111 -2.62 5.61 -18.46
N LEU A 112 -3.91 5.58 -18.84
CA LEU A 112 -4.93 6.51 -18.36
C LEU A 112 -5.00 6.53 -16.83
N ILE A 113 -4.89 5.38 -16.18
CA ILE A 113 -4.88 5.25 -14.72
C ILE A 113 -3.79 6.14 -14.07
N PHE A 114 -2.66 6.30 -14.74
CA PHE A 114 -1.51 7.03 -14.20
C PHE A 114 -1.50 8.52 -14.56
N TYR A 115 -1.98 8.87 -15.76
CA TYR A 115 -1.91 10.24 -16.26
C TYR A 115 -3.16 11.07 -15.99
N LYS A 116 -4.34 10.42 -16.00
CA LYS A 116 -5.64 11.07 -15.84
C LYS A 116 -6.60 10.14 -15.09
N PRO A 117 -6.33 9.88 -13.80
CA PRO A 117 -7.14 8.97 -13.00
C PRO A 117 -8.63 9.37 -12.97
N GLU A 118 -8.95 10.65 -13.08
CA GLU A 118 -10.31 11.19 -13.14
C GLU A 118 -11.08 10.79 -14.41
N GLU A 119 -10.37 10.47 -15.51
CA GLU A 119 -10.96 10.02 -16.76
C GLU A 119 -11.13 8.48 -16.81
N TYR A 120 -10.51 7.73 -15.88
CA TYR A 120 -10.60 6.27 -15.83
C TYR A 120 -11.83 5.84 -15.03
N ILE A 121 -12.99 5.84 -15.68
CA ILE A 121 -14.31 5.55 -15.07
C ILE A 121 -14.81 4.13 -15.34
N GLU A 122 -14.32 3.47 -16.37
CA GLU A 122 -14.71 2.12 -16.77
C GLU A 122 -13.51 1.20 -16.84
N SER A 123 -13.71 -0.09 -16.52
CA SER A 123 -12.68 -1.11 -16.58
C SER A 123 -12.14 -1.29 -18.01
N ILE A 124 -10.84 -1.27 -18.16
CA ILE A 124 -10.13 -1.52 -19.42
C ILE A 124 -9.33 -2.83 -19.27
N GLY A 125 -9.58 -3.81 -20.15
CA GLY A 125 -8.88 -5.11 -20.09
C GLY A 125 -9.02 -5.85 -18.77
N GLY A 126 -10.17 -5.72 -18.10
CA GLY A 126 -10.41 -6.35 -16.79
C GLY A 126 -9.65 -5.72 -15.61
N ALA A 127 -9.04 -4.55 -15.80
CA ALA A 127 -8.43 -3.81 -14.69
C ALA A 127 -9.49 -3.26 -13.73
N GLU A 128 -9.16 -3.22 -12.44
CA GLU A 128 -10.03 -2.68 -11.40
C GLU A 128 -10.25 -1.18 -11.58
N THR A 129 -11.46 -0.70 -11.36
CA THR A 129 -11.78 0.73 -11.37
C THR A 129 -11.38 1.40 -10.06
N PHE A 130 -11.20 2.73 -10.08
CA PHE A 130 -10.98 3.47 -8.83
C PHE A 130 -12.18 3.36 -7.88
N ALA A 131 -13.41 3.31 -8.41
CA ALA A 131 -14.61 3.14 -7.59
C ALA A 131 -14.58 1.83 -6.78
N GLU A 132 -14.21 0.72 -7.41
CA GLU A 132 -14.05 -0.58 -6.74
C GLU A 132 -12.90 -0.54 -5.72
N LEU A 133 -11.76 0.03 -6.09
CA LEU A 133 -10.61 0.19 -5.20
C LEU A 133 -10.96 1.02 -3.95
N PHE A 134 -11.62 2.17 -4.12
CA PHE A 134 -12.05 3.03 -3.02
C PHE A 134 -13.11 2.35 -2.14
N ALA A 135 -14.05 1.59 -2.74
CA ALA A 135 -15.07 0.88 -1.99
C ALA A 135 -14.45 -0.16 -1.04
N ARG A 136 -13.53 -1.02 -1.53
CA ARG A 136 -12.91 -2.06 -0.70
C ARG A 136 -11.97 -1.49 0.36
N THR A 137 -11.15 -0.49 0.02
CA THR A 137 -10.25 0.14 0.99
C THR A 137 -11.01 1.00 2.00
N GLY A 138 -12.11 1.64 1.61
CA GLY A 138 -13.01 2.37 2.52
C GLY A 138 -13.71 1.44 3.51
N SER A 139 -14.19 0.27 3.05
CA SER A 139 -14.73 -0.76 3.94
C SER A 139 -13.68 -1.22 4.96
N PHE A 140 -12.44 -1.44 4.53
CA PHE A 140 -11.34 -1.80 5.43
C PHE A 140 -11.08 -0.71 6.47
N LEU A 141 -11.01 0.55 6.07
CA LEU A 141 -10.81 1.69 7.00
C LEU A 141 -11.91 1.73 8.05
N LYS A 142 -13.18 1.66 7.63
CA LYS A 142 -14.33 1.78 8.50
C LYS A 142 -14.49 0.60 9.47
N GLU A 143 -14.29 -0.62 8.97
CA GLU A 143 -14.60 -1.83 9.73
C GLU A 143 -13.43 -2.32 10.58
N VAL A 144 -12.19 -2.03 10.17
CA VAL A 144 -11.00 -2.53 10.84
C VAL A 144 -10.20 -1.42 11.49
N ILE A 145 -9.87 -0.36 10.76
CA ILE A 145 -8.94 0.66 11.25
C ILE A 145 -9.60 1.59 12.27
N GLU A 146 -10.78 2.13 11.98
CA GLU A 146 -11.46 3.06 12.89
C GLU A 146 -11.68 2.48 14.29
N PRO A 147 -12.18 1.23 14.47
CA PRO A 147 -12.33 0.63 15.78
C PRO A 147 -10.99 0.48 16.54
N GLN A 148 -9.94 0.04 15.85
CA GLN A 148 -8.61 -0.12 16.44
C GLN A 148 -7.99 1.21 16.90
N LEU A 149 -8.18 2.27 16.11
CA LEU A 149 -7.77 3.63 16.50
C LEU A 149 -8.57 4.14 17.71
N GLN A 150 -9.87 3.81 17.79
CA GLN A 150 -10.70 4.16 18.97
C GLN A 150 -10.21 3.43 20.24
N GLU A 151 -9.71 2.20 20.12
CA GLU A 151 -9.05 1.47 21.21
C GLU A 151 -7.67 2.03 21.57
N GLY A 152 -7.14 2.98 20.80
CA GLY A 152 -5.87 3.64 21.08
C GLY A 152 -4.64 2.90 20.56
N LYS A 153 -4.80 1.99 19.59
CA LYS A 153 -3.69 1.24 18.98
C LYS A 153 -2.94 2.06 17.94
N ASP A 154 -1.64 1.81 17.87
CA ASP A 154 -0.77 2.28 16.81
C ASP A 154 -0.71 1.19 15.72
N ILE A 155 -1.12 1.53 14.50
CA ILE A 155 -1.38 0.56 13.42
C ILE A 155 -0.38 0.77 12.28
N LEU A 156 0.22 -0.32 11.79
CA LEU A 156 0.99 -0.33 10.56
C LEU A 156 0.18 -0.99 9.44
N ILE A 157 0.09 -0.37 8.28
CA ILE A 157 -0.47 -0.96 7.06
C ILE A 157 0.66 -1.17 6.06
N VAL A 158 0.82 -2.40 5.56
CA VAL A 158 1.82 -2.77 4.54
C VAL A 158 1.11 -3.22 3.28
N GLY A 159 1.32 -2.49 2.19
CA GLY A 159 0.60 -2.78 0.95
C GLY A 159 1.34 -2.34 -0.31
N HIS A 160 0.64 -1.67 -1.20
CA HIS A 160 1.05 -1.43 -2.58
C HIS A 160 0.76 0.02 -3.00
N GLY A 161 1.22 0.39 -4.18
CA GLY A 161 1.13 1.75 -4.69
C GLY A 161 -0.30 2.29 -4.76
N ALA A 162 -1.12 1.73 -5.63
CA ALA A 162 -2.49 2.22 -5.83
C ALA A 162 -3.36 2.02 -4.58
N MET A 163 -3.23 0.85 -3.92
CA MET A 163 -4.00 0.57 -2.71
C MET A 163 -3.70 1.60 -1.59
N ASN A 164 -2.43 1.89 -1.33
CA ASN A 164 -2.05 2.89 -0.33
C ASN A 164 -2.48 4.31 -0.73
N SER A 165 -2.35 4.67 -2.01
CA SER A 165 -2.85 5.96 -2.52
C SER A 165 -4.34 6.11 -2.27
N SER A 166 -5.13 5.06 -2.48
CA SER A 166 -6.58 5.06 -2.18
C SER A 166 -6.87 5.34 -0.70
N ILE A 167 -6.15 4.69 0.21
CA ILE A 167 -6.29 4.95 1.64
C ILE A 167 -5.90 6.40 1.99
N ILE A 168 -4.78 6.89 1.46
CA ILE A 168 -4.31 8.26 1.70
C ILE A 168 -5.32 9.29 1.19
N CYS A 169 -5.89 9.09 0.00
CA CYS A 169 -6.92 9.96 -0.54
C CYS A 169 -8.14 10.02 0.37
N GLN A 170 -8.62 8.87 0.86
CA GLN A 170 -9.78 8.82 1.75
C GLN A 170 -9.50 9.48 3.10
N VAL A 171 -8.37 9.18 3.74
CA VAL A 171 -8.02 9.73 5.07
C VAL A 171 -7.75 11.23 5.00
N LYS A 172 -7.12 11.71 3.93
CA LYS A 172 -6.78 13.13 3.75
C LYS A 172 -7.82 13.91 2.94
N ASN A 173 -8.92 13.26 2.56
CA ASN A 173 -9.99 13.84 1.73
C ASN A 173 -9.45 14.51 0.45
N LYS A 174 -8.56 13.81 -0.25
CA LYS A 174 -7.98 14.29 -1.51
C LYS A 174 -8.84 13.91 -2.71
N PRO A 175 -8.94 14.79 -3.71
CA PRO A 175 -9.64 14.46 -4.95
C PRO A 175 -8.86 13.43 -5.78
N ILE A 176 -9.54 12.80 -6.73
CA ILE A 176 -8.96 11.71 -7.55
C ILE A 176 -7.79 12.18 -8.42
N GLU A 177 -7.80 13.41 -8.87
CA GLU A 177 -6.73 14.05 -9.65
C GLU A 177 -5.39 14.05 -8.89
N GLU A 178 -5.45 14.02 -7.55
CA GLU A 178 -4.28 13.95 -6.67
C GLU A 178 -3.90 12.52 -6.27
N PHE A 179 -4.50 11.51 -6.87
CA PHE A 179 -4.34 10.11 -6.45
C PHE A 179 -2.86 9.68 -6.33
N TRP A 180 -2.04 10.08 -7.27
CA TRP A 180 -0.61 9.74 -7.30
C TRP A 180 0.30 10.77 -6.61
N SER A 181 -0.27 11.84 -6.04
CA SER A 181 0.50 12.94 -5.43
C SER A 181 1.21 12.58 -4.14
N ALA A 182 0.90 11.46 -3.54
CA ALA A 182 1.51 11.02 -2.28
C ALA A 182 3.00 10.67 -2.40
N GLY A 183 3.51 10.51 -3.63
CA GLY A 183 4.93 10.28 -3.91
C GLY A 183 5.45 9.02 -3.22
N LEU A 184 4.73 7.90 -3.38
CA LEU A 184 4.97 6.67 -2.64
C LEU A 184 6.35 6.05 -2.94
N GLU A 185 7.32 6.21 -2.03
CA GLU A 185 8.65 5.59 -2.12
C GLU A 185 8.66 4.17 -1.55
N GLN A 186 9.41 3.25 -2.16
CA GLN A 186 9.50 1.87 -1.66
C GLN A 186 10.14 1.83 -0.27
N CYS A 187 9.49 1.10 0.65
CA CYS A 187 10.00 0.87 2.00
C CYS A 187 10.11 2.10 2.91
N LYS A 188 9.40 3.19 2.66
CA LYS A 188 9.23 4.30 3.62
C LYS A 188 7.94 4.14 4.45
N ILE A 189 7.88 4.77 5.60
CA ILE A 189 6.68 4.87 6.44
C ILE A 189 6.14 6.30 6.34
N LEU A 190 4.87 6.41 5.98
CA LEU A 190 4.11 7.65 6.04
C LEU A 190 3.19 7.60 7.26
N GLN A 191 3.23 8.61 8.11
CA GLN A 191 2.30 8.78 9.23
C GLN A 191 1.09 9.59 8.79
N LEU A 192 -0.11 9.10 9.12
CA LEU A 192 -1.38 9.73 8.80
C LEU A 192 -2.13 10.15 10.04
#